data_8024fc5c0b317c418b160bd7b6121204
#
_entry.id   8024fc5c0b317c418b160bd7b6121204
#
_cell.length_a   1.000
_cell.length_b   1.000
_cell.length_c   1.000
_cell.angle_alpha   90.00
_cell.angle_beta   90.00
_cell.angle_gamma   90.00
#
_symmetry.space_group_name_H-M   'P 1'
#
loop_
_entity.id
_entity.type
_entity.pdbx_description
1 polymer ?
#
loop_
_entity_poly.entity_id
_entity_poly.type
_entity_poly.pdbx_seq_one_letter_code
_entity_poly.pdbx_strand_id
1 'polypeptide(L)'
;MDLPGSAPGRRVPVLRREASAGAGAPRVVVVPGSGCDGLGPIAPAYFEGLERAQLWVLHKPFTNPWVRTAPERCGEAFARDDRPSRWQADALAALAALRAREPERPTWVVGISEGGDLLPALGRALGPSLRGLVLLSATGLDPADTLRLQAQRLGQAFAWDEIRTASRSARPDEELLHGRSLGHWRDLLAWRLFGPLTAEPWTLWHWWGEADALIPPEAHERFAREAADRPVRLCARRWAGADHGLHRPAGGPVQPALWRVLLAADGAGGTDCGPP
;
A
#
# COMPACT_ATOMS: atom_id res chain seq x y z
N MET A 1 -2.24 7.86 17.56
CA MET A 1 -2.02 9.34 17.53
C MET A 1 -2.47 9.88 16.18
N ASP A 2 -2.75 11.19 16.10
CA ASP A 2 -3.11 11.81 14.84
C ASP A 2 -2.01 12.76 14.39
N LEU A 3 -1.70 12.71 13.09
CA LEU A 3 -0.80 13.65 12.43
C LEU A 3 -1.57 14.62 11.55
N PRO A 4 -1.00 15.79 11.20
CA PRO A 4 -1.64 16.69 10.25
C PRO A 4 -1.72 16.02 8.88
N GLY A 5 -2.86 16.21 8.22
CA GLY A 5 -3.04 15.92 6.80
C GLY A 5 -2.66 17.13 5.93
N SER A 6 -3.01 17.05 4.65
CA SER A 6 -2.62 18.00 3.60
C SER A 6 -3.35 19.35 3.66
N ALA A 7 -4.41 19.49 4.47
CA ALA A 7 -5.18 20.71 4.62
C ALA A 7 -5.49 21.00 6.11
N PRO A 8 -5.80 22.25 6.48
CA PRO A 8 -6.19 22.61 7.83
C PRO A 8 -7.36 21.74 8.33
N GLY A 9 -7.21 21.22 9.56
CA GLY A 9 -8.21 20.34 10.17
C GLY A 9 -8.18 18.87 9.72
N ARG A 10 -7.52 18.53 8.62
CA ARG A 10 -7.35 17.13 8.22
C ARG A 10 -6.41 16.41 9.17
N ARG A 11 -6.76 15.17 9.49
CA ARG A 11 -5.98 14.32 10.38
C ARG A 11 -5.72 12.96 9.72
N VAL A 12 -4.50 12.48 9.87
CA VAL A 12 -4.07 11.14 9.48
C VAL A 12 -3.91 10.34 10.77
N PRO A 13 -4.82 9.39 11.05
CA PRO A 13 -4.70 8.54 12.21
C PRO A 13 -3.51 7.59 12.05
N VAL A 14 -2.65 7.51 13.07
CA VAL A 14 -1.43 6.70 13.03
C VAL A 14 -1.40 5.71 14.18
N LEU A 15 -1.18 4.45 13.83
CA LEU A 15 -0.79 3.42 14.78
C LEU A 15 0.74 3.39 14.86
N ARG A 16 1.28 3.55 16.08
CA ARG A 16 2.71 3.59 16.31
C ARG A 16 3.12 2.47 17.28
N ARG A 17 4.23 1.82 16.99
CA ARG A 17 4.92 0.89 17.89
C ARG A 17 6.41 1.22 17.88
N GLU A 18 6.99 1.35 19.08
CA GLU A 18 8.43 1.55 19.24
C GLU A 18 9.21 0.27 18.92
N ALA A 19 10.45 0.44 18.53
CA ALA A 19 11.37 -0.66 18.32
C ALA A 19 11.89 -1.21 19.62
N SER A 20 11.93 -2.52 19.79
CA SER A 20 12.61 -3.17 20.91
C SER A 20 14.14 -3.01 20.86
N ALA A 21 14.70 -2.76 19.68
CA ALA A 21 16.14 -2.57 19.44
C ALA A 21 16.64 -1.14 19.73
N GLY A 22 15.79 -0.23 20.22
CA GLY A 22 16.17 1.12 20.62
C GLY A 22 16.32 2.13 19.50
N ALA A 23 17.05 3.22 19.76
CA ALA A 23 17.07 4.42 18.91
C ALA A 23 17.70 4.24 17.52
N GLY A 24 18.59 3.27 17.32
CA GLY A 24 19.24 2.97 16.04
C GLY A 24 18.45 2.03 15.13
N ALA A 25 17.28 1.54 15.55
CA ALA A 25 16.47 0.61 14.79
C ALA A 25 15.91 1.23 13.50
N PRO A 26 15.74 0.43 12.42
CA PRO A 26 15.09 0.91 11.23
C PRO A 26 13.60 1.24 11.48
N ARG A 27 13.04 2.03 10.60
CA ARG A 27 11.62 2.36 10.60
C ARG A 27 10.90 1.63 9.47
N VAL A 28 9.70 1.19 9.75
CA VAL A 28 8.77 0.65 8.75
C VAL A 28 7.52 1.51 8.74
N VAL A 29 7.29 2.21 7.64
CA VAL A 29 6.08 2.99 7.37
C VAL A 29 5.14 2.13 6.53
N VAL A 30 3.95 1.88 7.03
CA VAL A 30 2.94 1.06 6.34
C VAL A 30 1.80 1.94 5.88
N VAL A 31 1.43 1.79 4.63
CA VAL A 31 0.25 2.40 4.02
C VAL A 31 -0.79 1.29 3.79
N PRO A 32 -1.91 1.27 4.51
CA PRO A 32 -2.97 0.29 4.34
C PRO A 32 -3.63 0.35 2.96
N GLY A 33 -4.35 -0.71 2.61
CA GLY A 33 -5.09 -0.82 1.38
C GLY A 33 -6.38 -0.02 1.32
N SER A 34 -7.28 -0.46 0.46
CA SER A 34 -8.58 0.17 0.23
C SER A 34 -9.51 0.06 1.44
N GLY A 35 -10.46 1.01 1.53
CA GLY A 35 -11.46 1.04 2.60
C GLY A 35 -10.99 1.74 3.86
N CYS A 36 -11.83 1.69 4.89
CA CYS A 36 -11.68 2.38 6.17
C CYS A 36 -11.35 1.41 7.32
N ASP A 37 -10.74 0.28 7.01
CA ASP A 37 -10.45 -0.76 7.99
C ASP A 37 -9.24 -0.40 8.86
N GLY A 38 -9.41 -0.46 10.19
CA GLY A 38 -8.33 -0.23 11.14
C GLY A 38 -7.47 -1.48 11.36
N LEU A 39 -6.16 -1.35 11.26
CA LEU A 39 -5.24 -2.48 11.46
C LEU A 39 -4.90 -2.78 12.91
N GLY A 40 -5.27 -1.90 13.87
CA GLY A 40 -4.95 -2.05 15.29
C GLY A 40 -5.29 -3.41 15.90
N PRO A 41 -6.50 -3.93 15.71
CA PRO A 41 -6.89 -5.22 16.28
C PRO A 41 -6.06 -6.42 15.81
N ILE A 42 -5.52 -6.36 14.59
CA ILE A 42 -4.69 -7.44 14.03
C ILE A 42 -3.19 -7.14 14.05
N ALA A 43 -2.81 -5.92 14.39
CA ALA A 43 -1.41 -5.46 14.32
C ALA A 43 -0.42 -6.37 15.08
N PRO A 44 -0.73 -6.91 16.26
CA PRO A 44 0.20 -7.81 16.97
C PRO A 44 0.58 -9.04 16.13
N ALA A 45 -0.39 -9.72 15.53
CA ALA A 45 -0.16 -10.90 14.70
C ALA A 45 0.34 -10.54 13.29
N TYR A 46 -0.23 -9.50 12.68
CA TYR A 46 0.12 -9.11 11.31
C TYR A 46 1.55 -8.60 11.18
N PHE A 47 2.04 -7.89 12.19
CA PHE A 47 3.40 -7.34 12.24
C PHE A 47 4.33 -8.10 13.20
N GLU A 48 4.02 -9.36 13.50
CA GLU A 48 4.92 -10.25 14.20
C GLU A 48 6.21 -10.44 13.37
N GLY A 49 7.37 -10.27 14.01
CA GLY A 49 8.67 -10.29 13.33
C GLY A 49 9.23 -8.89 13.02
N LEU A 50 8.45 -7.82 13.22
CA LEU A 50 8.92 -6.42 13.11
C LEU A 50 9.23 -5.78 14.48
N GLU A 51 9.37 -6.54 15.56
CA GLU A 51 9.56 -5.98 16.91
C GLU A 51 10.82 -5.14 17.05
N ARG A 52 11.84 -5.46 16.24
CA ARG A 52 13.10 -4.73 16.22
C ARG A 52 13.06 -3.42 15.43
N ALA A 53 11.99 -3.17 14.68
CA ALA A 53 11.78 -1.94 13.92
C ALA A 53 10.75 -1.04 14.58
N GLN A 54 10.90 0.27 14.40
CA GLN A 54 9.82 1.22 14.69
C GLN A 54 8.74 1.08 13.62
N LEU A 55 7.50 0.83 14.02
CA LEU A 55 6.38 0.66 13.12
C LEU A 55 5.47 1.90 13.13
N TRP A 56 5.10 2.36 11.94
CA TRP A 56 4.15 3.45 11.73
C TRP A 56 3.14 3.04 10.66
N VAL A 57 1.87 2.92 11.04
CA VAL A 57 0.78 2.60 10.09
C VAL A 57 -0.05 3.85 9.88
N LEU A 58 0.03 4.40 8.67
CA LEU A 58 -0.71 5.61 8.27
C LEU A 58 -2.09 5.22 7.76
N HIS A 59 -3.15 5.45 8.56
CA HIS A 59 -4.52 5.18 8.10
C HIS A 59 -5.08 6.38 7.32
N LYS A 60 -5.98 6.10 6.38
CA LYS A 60 -6.71 7.16 5.67
C LYS A 60 -7.50 8.03 6.65
N PRO A 61 -7.74 9.32 6.35
CA PRO A 61 -8.68 10.14 7.12
C PRO A 61 -10.04 9.45 7.31
N PHE A 62 -10.73 9.75 8.38
CA PHE A 62 -12.01 9.13 8.78
C PHE A 62 -11.93 7.62 9.13
N THR A 63 -10.75 7.03 9.19
CA THR A 63 -10.56 5.66 9.68
C THR A 63 -10.30 5.67 11.18
N ASN A 64 -10.96 4.76 11.92
CA ASN A 64 -10.56 4.45 13.28
C ASN A 64 -9.53 3.31 13.28
N PRO A 65 -8.26 3.56 13.64
CA PRO A 65 -7.20 2.54 13.60
C PRO A 65 -7.48 1.30 14.45
N TRP A 66 -8.36 1.40 15.44
CA TRP A 66 -8.65 0.34 16.41
C TRP A 66 -9.93 -0.44 16.14
N VAL A 67 -10.62 -0.16 15.03
CA VAL A 67 -11.88 -0.81 14.67
C VAL A 67 -11.76 -1.48 13.32
N ARG A 68 -12.08 -2.79 13.25
CA ARG A 68 -12.24 -3.50 11.99
C ARG A 68 -13.58 -3.07 11.37
N THR A 69 -13.50 -2.55 10.16
CA THR A 69 -14.65 -2.03 9.43
C THR A 69 -14.70 -2.64 8.04
N ALA A 70 -15.76 -3.39 7.76
CA ALA A 70 -15.98 -3.93 6.42
C ALA A 70 -16.19 -2.78 5.41
N PRO A 71 -15.71 -2.92 4.16
CA PRO A 71 -15.73 -1.84 3.16
C PRO A 71 -17.11 -1.21 2.94
N GLU A 72 -18.17 -2.00 2.98
CA GLU A 72 -19.57 -1.56 2.83
C GLU A 72 -20.10 -0.76 4.03
N ARG A 73 -19.38 -0.76 5.14
CA ARG A 73 -19.72 0.00 6.36
C ARG A 73 -18.86 1.24 6.56
N CYS A 74 -18.02 1.60 5.60
CA CYS A 74 -17.32 2.87 5.60
C CYS A 74 -18.35 4.01 5.51
N GLY A 75 -18.25 4.99 6.40
CA GLY A 75 -19.19 6.11 6.43
C GLY A 75 -19.14 6.96 5.16
N GLU A 76 -20.22 7.70 4.91
CA GLU A 76 -20.37 8.53 3.70
C GLU A 76 -19.25 9.59 3.57
N ALA A 77 -18.81 10.17 4.68
CA ALA A 77 -17.70 11.11 4.69
C ALA A 77 -16.40 10.48 4.16
N PHE A 78 -16.11 9.22 4.55
CA PHE A 78 -14.99 8.47 4.01
C PHE A 78 -15.17 8.22 2.51
N ALA A 79 -16.34 7.70 2.08
CA ALA A 79 -16.59 7.35 0.68
C ALA A 79 -16.45 8.55 -0.28
N ARG A 80 -16.84 9.74 0.16
CA ARG A 80 -16.70 10.99 -0.61
C ARG A 80 -15.28 11.55 -0.62
N ASP A 81 -14.52 11.29 0.45
CA ASP A 81 -13.16 11.81 0.61
C ASP A 81 -12.09 10.88 0.04
N ASP A 82 -12.35 9.57 0.01
CA ASP A 82 -11.40 8.54 -0.43
C ASP A 82 -11.04 8.70 -1.90
N ARG A 83 -9.93 9.44 -2.15
CA ARG A 83 -9.34 9.68 -3.48
C ARG A 83 -7.83 9.45 -3.40
N PRO A 84 -7.23 8.72 -4.34
CA PRO A 84 -5.78 8.46 -4.36
C PRO A 84 -4.93 9.72 -4.22
N SER A 85 -5.26 10.80 -4.95
CA SER A 85 -4.51 12.07 -4.89
C SER A 85 -4.58 12.75 -3.53
N ARG A 86 -5.76 12.77 -2.90
CA ARG A 86 -5.93 13.30 -1.54
C ARG A 86 -5.18 12.46 -0.52
N TRP A 87 -5.31 11.14 -0.63
CA TRP A 87 -4.62 10.23 0.26
C TRP A 87 -3.09 10.36 0.14
N GLN A 88 -2.56 10.49 -1.08
CA GLN A 88 -1.13 10.74 -1.25
C GLN A 88 -0.70 12.05 -0.58
N ALA A 89 -1.44 13.13 -0.79
CA ALA A 89 -1.13 14.43 -0.17
C ALA A 89 -1.15 14.34 1.37
N ASP A 90 -2.15 13.67 1.95
CA ASP A 90 -2.26 13.47 3.39
C ASP A 90 -1.11 12.60 3.94
N ALA A 91 -0.78 11.50 3.27
CA ALA A 91 0.32 10.63 3.67
C ALA A 91 1.68 11.35 3.61
N LEU A 92 1.90 12.19 2.60
CA LEU A 92 3.10 13.02 2.50
C LEU A 92 3.19 14.05 3.62
N ALA A 93 2.09 14.73 3.94
CA ALA A 93 2.03 15.69 5.05
C ALA A 93 2.30 14.99 6.41
N ALA A 94 1.68 13.83 6.62
CA ALA A 94 1.93 13.03 7.81
C ALA A 94 3.39 12.56 7.90
N LEU A 95 3.97 12.07 6.80
CA LEU A 95 5.38 11.66 6.75
C LEU A 95 6.33 12.83 7.04
N ALA A 96 6.06 14.01 6.50
CA ALA A 96 6.83 15.22 6.80
C ALA A 96 6.75 15.60 8.28
N ALA A 97 5.56 15.54 8.88
CA ALA A 97 5.36 15.82 10.31
C ALA A 97 6.06 14.78 11.21
N LEU A 98 6.16 13.53 10.77
CA LEU A 98 6.94 12.49 11.42
C LEU A 98 8.43 12.81 11.41
N ARG A 99 8.97 13.09 10.24
CA ARG A 99 10.38 13.41 10.07
C ARG A 99 10.82 14.64 10.86
N ALA A 100 9.94 15.63 11.01
CA ALA A 100 10.20 16.82 11.82
C ALA A 100 10.29 16.54 13.34
N ARG A 101 9.70 15.45 13.81
CA ARG A 101 9.62 15.10 15.23
C ARG A 101 10.62 14.02 15.65
N GLU A 102 11.10 13.26 14.70
CA GLU A 102 11.90 12.05 14.94
C GLU A 102 13.22 12.15 14.20
N PRO A 103 14.32 11.64 14.76
CA PRO A 103 15.60 11.55 14.06
C PRO A 103 15.45 10.83 12.71
N GLU A 104 16.28 11.19 11.75
CA GLU A 104 16.37 10.43 10.50
C GLU A 104 16.80 8.99 10.80
N ARG A 105 16.10 8.06 10.17
CA ARG A 105 16.36 6.62 10.32
C ARG A 105 16.27 5.93 8.97
N PRO A 106 17.01 4.84 8.77
CA PRO A 106 16.77 3.94 7.66
C PRO A 106 15.29 3.55 7.64
N THR A 107 14.61 3.79 6.53
CA THR A 107 13.15 3.65 6.47
C THR A 107 12.72 2.78 5.30
N TRP A 108 11.93 1.75 5.59
CA TRP A 108 11.20 0.95 4.61
C TRP A 108 9.78 1.50 4.48
N VAL A 109 9.25 1.53 3.26
CA VAL A 109 7.84 1.86 3.03
C VAL A 109 7.12 0.66 2.46
N VAL A 110 6.05 0.25 3.11
CA VAL A 110 5.22 -0.89 2.74
C VAL A 110 3.86 -0.38 2.29
N GLY A 111 3.49 -0.66 1.06
CA GLY A 111 2.15 -0.42 0.54
C GLY A 111 1.37 -1.72 0.45
N ILE A 112 0.28 -1.83 1.19
CA ILE A 112 -0.60 -2.99 1.16
C ILE A 112 -1.71 -2.73 0.15
N SER A 113 -1.87 -3.59 -0.86
CA SER A 113 -2.93 -3.46 -1.86
C SER A 113 -2.92 -2.04 -2.48
N GLU A 114 -4.03 -1.29 -2.46
CA GLU A 114 -4.14 0.10 -2.92
C GLU A 114 -3.09 1.04 -2.28
N GLY A 115 -2.60 0.73 -1.06
CA GLY A 115 -1.53 1.50 -0.44
C GLY A 115 -0.21 1.48 -1.23
N GLY A 116 -0.02 0.51 -2.11
CA GLY A 116 1.09 0.43 -3.05
C GLY A 116 1.16 1.61 -4.02
N ASP A 117 0.03 2.23 -4.32
CA ASP A 117 -0.08 3.36 -5.25
C ASP A 117 0.69 4.60 -4.77
N LEU A 118 0.93 4.72 -3.46
CA LEU A 118 1.61 5.86 -2.86
C LEU A 118 3.14 5.70 -2.77
N LEU A 119 3.66 4.49 -2.99
CA LEU A 119 5.07 4.18 -2.77
C LEU A 119 6.05 5.09 -3.50
N PRO A 120 5.85 5.44 -4.79
CA PRO A 120 6.80 6.30 -5.49
C PRO A 120 6.93 7.70 -4.86
N ALA A 121 5.81 8.26 -4.43
CA ALA A 121 5.79 9.61 -3.82
C ALA A 121 6.46 9.60 -2.43
N LEU A 122 6.13 8.61 -1.59
CA LEU A 122 6.70 8.44 -0.26
C LEU A 122 8.20 8.11 -0.33
N GLY A 123 8.61 7.26 -1.28
CA GLY A 123 10.01 6.93 -1.52
C GLY A 123 10.84 8.17 -1.86
N ARG A 124 10.36 9.00 -2.78
CA ARG A 124 11.02 10.28 -3.11
C ARG A 124 11.08 11.23 -1.93
N ALA A 125 10.02 11.33 -1.14
CA ALA A 125 9.98 12.20 0.04
C ALA A 125 10.97 11.78 1.14
N LEU A 126 11.31 10.50 1.23
CA LEU A 126 12.31 9.99 2.16
C LEU A 126 13.74 10.22 1.68
N GLY A 127 13.99 10.27 0.36
CA GLY A 127 15.31 10.49 -0.20
C GLY A 127 16.35 9.49 0.34
N PRO A 128 17.52 9.97 0.86
CA PRO A 128 18.58 9.10 1.35
C PRO A 128 18.21 8.21 2.54
N SER A 129 17.15 8.53 3.27
CA SER A 129 16.66 7.69 4.38
C SER A 129 15.92 6.45 3.90
N LEU A 130 15.52 6.39 2.61
CA LEU A 130 14.83 5.24 2.04
C LEU A 130 15.77 4.03 1.95
N ARG A 131 15.36 2.91 2.51
CA ARG A 131 16.02 1.60 2.34
C ARG A 131 15.43 0.82 1.17
N GLY A 132 14.13 0.90 0.99
CA GLY A 132 13.43 0.27 -0.10
C GLY A 132 11.92 0.35 0.07
N LEU A 133 11.25 -0.14 -0.94
CA LEU A 133 9.79 -0.16 -1.06
C LEU A 133 9.30 -1.62 -1.04
N VAL A 134 8.10 -1.83 -0.50
CA VAL A 134 7.46 -3.15 -0.48
C VAL A 134 6.05 -3.03 -1.04
N LEU A 135 5.78 -3.67 -2.16
CA LEU A 135 4.44 -3.96 -2.66
C LEU A 135 3.95 -5.25 -2.01
N LEU A 136 2.97 -5.16 -1.13
CA LEU A 136 2.36 -6.28 -0.46
C LEU A 136 0.95 -6.49 -1.01
N SER A 137 0.73 -7.57 -1.74
CA SER A 137 -0.53 -7.84 -2.45
C SER A 137 -0.99 -6.65 -3.33
N ALA A 138 -0.04 -5.98 -3.97
CA ALA A 138 -0.22 -4.87 -4.91
C ALA A 138 0.59 -5.16 -6.19
N THR A 139 0.08 -4.80 -7.36
CA THR A 139 0.70 -5.22 -8.63
C THR A 139 1.88 -4.36 -9.07
N GLY A 140 1.87 -3.08 -8.76
CA GLY A 140 2.81 -2.10 -9.33
C GLY A 140 2.48 -1.67 -10.78
N LEU A 141 1.45 -2.24 -11.42
CA LEU A 141 0.88 -1.71 -12.66
C LEU A 141 0.04 -0.45 -12.36
N ASP A 142 -0.24 0.32 -13.40
CA ASP A 142 -1.23 1.40 -13.29
C ASP A 142 -2.57 0.82 -12.84
N PRO A 143 -3.30 1.42 -11.88
CA PRO A 143 -4.55 0.88 -11.34
C PRO A 143 -5.60 0.55 -12.40
N ALA A 144 -5.70 1.37 -13.45
CA ALA A 144 -6.61 1.13 -14.56
C ALA A 144 -6.33 -0.21 -15.27
N ASP A 145 -5.06 -0.61 -15.41
CA ASP A 145 -4.68 -1.88 -16.02
C ASP A 145 -5.03 -3.07 -15.10
N THR A 146 -4.73 -2.94 -13.81
CA THR A 146 -5.07 -3.96 -12.79
C THR A 146 -6.58 -4.18 -12.73
N LEU A 147 -7.38 -3.10 -12.68
CA LEU A 147 -8.84 -3.18 -12.64
C LEU A 147 -9.41 -3.80 -13.92
N ARG A 148 -8.86 -3.48 -15.08
CA ARG A 148 -9.28 -4.08 -16.36
C ARG A 148 -9.02 -5.59 -16.36
N LEU A 149 -7.85 -6.04 -15.94
CA LEU A 149 -7.53 -7.47 -15.84
C LEU A 149 -8.47 -8.18 -14.84
N GLN A 150 -8.76 -7.55 -13.71
CA GLN A 150 -9.69 -8.10 -12.71
C GLN A 150 -11.11 -8.19 -13.24
N ALA A 151 -11.61 -7.17 -13.92
CA ALA A 151 -12.93 -7.17 -14.52
C ALA A 151 -13.06 -8.28 -15.61
N GLN A 152 -12.02 -8.50 -16.40
CA GLN A 152 -11.97 -9.59 -17.37
C GLN A 152 -12.03 -10.96 -16.68
N ARG A 153 -11.21 -11.17 -15.65
CA ARG A 153 -11.20 -12.43 -14.88
C ARG A 153 -12.55 -12.76 -14.25
N LEU A 154 -13.25 -11.75 -13.74
CA LEU A 154 -14.54 -11.92 -13.05
C LEU A 154 -15.74 -11.87 -14.00
N GLY A 155 -15.56 -11.69 -15.31
CA GLY A 155 -16.67 -11.49 -16.25
C GLY A 155 -17.45 -10.19 -16.00
N GLN A 156 -16.85 -9.20 -15.36
CA GLN A 156 -17.47 -7.93 -14.99
C GLN A 156 -17.18 -6.79 -15.99
N ALA A 157 -17.10 -7.11 -17.26
CA ALA A 157 -16.84 -6.11 -18.31
C ALA A 157 -17.86 -4.97 -18.29
N PHE A 158 -19.15 -5.25 -18.01
CA PHE A 158 -20.19 -4.24 -17.89
C PHE A 158 -19.90 -3.22 -16.79
N ALA A 159 -19.55 -3.66 -15.58
CA ALA A 159 -19.21 -2.75 -14.48
C ALA A 159 -17.97 -1.90 -14.79
N TRP A 160 -16.99 -2.48 -15.46
CA TRP A 160 -15.80 -1.76 -15.92
C TRP A 160 -16.14 -0.65 -16.93
N ASP A 161 -16.99 -0.96 -17.91
CA ASP A 161 -17.41 0.03 -18.93
C ASP A 161 -18.30 1.12 -18.33
N GLU A 162 -19.14 0.79 -17.36
CA GLU A 162 -19.94 1.77 -16.61
C GLU A 162 -19.03 2.75 -15.83
N ILE A 163 -18.05 2.24 -15.09
CA ILE A 163 -17.07 3.08 -14.36
C ILE A 163 -16.34 4.01 -15.34
N ARG A 164 -15.84 3.49 -16.46
CA ARG A 164 -15.13 4.29 -17.46
C ARG A 164 -16.00 5.37 -18.07
N THR A 165 -17.25 5.05 -18.39
CA THR A 165 -18.21 5.98 -18.99
C THR A 165 -18.59 7.07 -17.99
N ALA A 166 -18.93 6.69 -16.77
CA ALA A 166 -19.28 7.64 -15.71
C ALA A 166 -18.11 8.56 -15.36
N SER A 167 -16.89 8.04 -15.30
CA SER A 167 -15.68 8.84 -15.01
C SER A 167 -15.40 9.93 -16.05
N ARG A 168 -15.91 9.78 -17.28
CA ARG A 168 -15.77 10.77 -18.36
C ARG A 168 -16.97 11.73 -18.47
N SER A 169 -18.02 11.48 -17.69
CA SER A 169 -19.25 12.31 -17.70
C SER A 169 -19.10 13.59 -16.91
N ALA A 170 -20.05 14.51 -17.05
CA ALA A 170 -20.14 15.74 -16.24
C ALA A 170 -20.85 15.52 -14.90
N ARG A 171 -21.11 14.27 -14.48
CA ARG A 171 -21.74 13.95 -13.18
C ARG A 171 -20.86 14.46 -12.02
N PRO A 172 -21.44 14.85 -10.87
CA PRO A 172 -20.68 15.33 -9.72
C PRO A 172 -19.68 14.31 -9.19
N ASP A 173 -18.55 14.78 -8.70
CA ASP A 173 -17.51 13.95 -8.09
C ASP A 173 -17.97 13.17 -6.85
N GLU A 174 -18.95 13.73 -6.13
CA GLU A 174 -19.51 13.16 -4.90
C GLU A 174 -20.49 12.02 -5.15
N GLU A 175 -20.93 11.84 -6.38
CA GLU A 175 -21.86 10.78 -6.74
C GLU A 175 -21.20 9.39 -6.56
N LEU A 176 -21.93 8.47 -5.96
CA LEU A 176 -21.42 7.14 -5.66
C LEU A 176 -21.73 6.17 -6.81
N LEU A 177 -20.72 5.42 -7.21
CA LEU A 177 -20.81 4.34 -8.18
C LEU A 177 -20.01 3.15 -7.64
N HIS A 178 -20.62 1.97 -7.56
CA HIS A 178 -19.99 0.77 -6.99
C HIS A 178 -19.30 1.01 -5.64
N GLY A 179 -19.97 1.77 -4.74
CA GLY A 179 -19.50 2.05 -3.39
C GLY A 179 -18.37 3.07 -3.26
N ARG A 180 -17.99 3.73 -4.37
CA ARG A 180 -16.95 4.78 -4.40
C ARG A 180 -17.46 6.03 -5.08
N SER A 181 -16.88 7.19 -4.74
CA SER A 181 -17.23 8.44 -5.43
C SER A 181 -16.71 8.46 -6.87
N LEU A 182 -17.39 9.20 -7.76
CA LEU A 182 -16.87 9.40 -9.12
C LEU A 182 -15.51 10.10 -9.12
N GLY A 183 -15.26 10.97 -8.14
CA GLY A 183 -13.95 11.57 -7.94
C GLY A 183 -12.87 10.53 -7.63
N HIS A 184 -13.17 9.48 -6.85
CA HIS A 184 -12.26 8.36 -6.65
C HIS A 184 -11.94 7.64 -7.95
N TRP A 185 -12.96 7.29 -8.75
CA TRP A 185 -12.76 6.59 -10.00
C TRP A 185 -11.98 7.40 -11.04
N ARG A 186 -12.24 8.72 -11.12
CA ARG A 186 -11.50 9.63 -12.00
C ARG A 186 -10.01 9.67 -11.63
N ASP A 187 -9.72 9.84 -10.36
CA ASP A 187 -8.37 9.84 -9.83
C ASP A 187 -7.67 8.50 -10.12
N LEU A 188 -8.31 7.40 -9.75
CA LEU A 188 -7.75 6.05 -9.87
C LEU A 188 -7.46 5.66 -11.33
N LEU A 189 -8.37 5.98 -12.25
CA LEU A 189 -8.19 5.70 -13.67
C LEU A 189 -7.11 6.58 -14.34
N ALA A 190 -6.87 7.76 -13.79
CA ALA A 190 -5.79 8.65 -14.23
C ALA A 190 -4.45 8.37 -13.56
N TRP A 191 -4.43 7.57 -12.48
CA TRP A 191 -3.25 7.33 -11.67
C TRP A 191 -2.15 6.60 -12.44
N ARG A 192 -0.93 7.12 -12.31
CA ARG A 192 0.26 6.52 -12.91
C ARG A 192 1.16 5.97 -11.82
N LEU A 193 1.28 4.64 -11.78
CA LEU A 193 2.08 3.93 -10.80
C LEU A 193 3.33 3.30 -11.43
N PHE A 194 3.16 2.53 -12.51
CA PHE A 194 4.24 1.73 -13.09
C PHE A 194 5.49 2.57 -13.44
N GLY A 195 5.29 3.62 -14.22
CA GLY A 195 6.41 4.48 -14.63
C GLY A 195 7.16 5.08 -13.44
N PRO A 196 6.50 5.84 -12.54
CA PRO A 196 7.12 6.42 -11.35
C PRO A 196 7.75 5.39 -10.40
N LEU A 197 7.19 4.18 -10.29
CA LEU A 197 7.69 3.14 -9.40
C LEU A 197 8.97 2.48 -9.93
N THR A 198 9.09 2.37 -11.24
CA THR A 198 10.20 1.64 -11.89
C THR A 198 11.30 2.53 -12.44
N ALA A 199 11.15 3.86 -12.36
CA ALA A 199 12.11 4.83 -12.91
C ALA A 199 13.37 5.01 -12.06
N GLU A 200 13.30 4.72 -10.76
CA GLU A 200 14.37 4.96 -9.81
C GLU A 200 15.08 3.65 -9.42
N PRO A 201 16.38 3.67 -9.10
CA PRO A 201 17.15 2.47 -8.76
C PRO A 201 16.95 2.01 -7.31
N TRP A 202 15.78 2.16 -6.76
CA TRP A 202 15.47 1.69 -5.41
C TRP A 202 15.29 0.17 -5.36
N THR A 203 15.44 -0.41 -4.18
CA THR A 203 15.10 -1.81 -3.93
C THR A 203 13.59 -1.92 -3.76
N LEU A 204 12.95 -2.74 -4.58
CA LEU A 204 11.50 -2.97 -4.56
C LEU A 204 11.22 -4.44 -4.29
N TRP A 205 10.64 -4.73 -3.15
CA TRP A 205 10.13 -6.04 -2.83
C TRP A 205 8.68 -6.14 -3.30
N HIS A 206 8.36 -7.18 -4.06
CA HIS A 206 7.03 -7.43 -4.60
C HIS A 206 6.55 -8.80 -4.14
N TRP A 207 5.64 -8.82 -3.18
CA TRP A 207 5.15 -10.03 -2.53
C TRP A 207 3.65 -10.20 -2.71
N TRP A 208 3.21 -11.36 -3.20
CA TRP A 208 1.78 -11.63 -3.42
C TRP A 208 1.42 -13.10 -3.19
N GLY A 209 0.13 -13.36 -2.94
CA GLY A 209 -0.43 -14.68 -2.80
C GLY A 209 -0.86 -15.30 -4.14
N GLU A 210 -0.55 -16.56 -4.36
CA GLU A 210 -0.96 -17.29 -5.57
C GLU A 210 -2.49 -17.44 -5.67
N ALA A 211 -3.18 -17.59 -4.52
CA ALA A 211 -4.62 -17.70 -4.42
C ALA A 211 -5.32 -16.35 -4.20
N ASP A 212 -4.69 -15.24 -4.58
CA ASP A 212 -5.28 -13.91 -4.44
C ASP A 212 -6.57 -13.80 -5.29
N ALA A 213 -7.71 -13.64 -4.60
CA ALA A 213 -9.00 -13.49 -5.24
C ALA A 213 -9.31 -12.03 -5.64
N LEU A 214 -8.63 -11.04 -5.08
CA LEU A 214 -8.88 -9.62 -5.33
C LEU A 214 -8.01 -9.05 -6.44
N ILE A 215 -6.77 -9.51 -6.55
CA ILE A 215 -5.84 -9.09 -7.59
C ILE A 215 -5.51 -10.30 -8.48
N PRO A 216 -5.63 -10.21 -9.82
CA PRO A 216 -5.29 -11.34 -10.67
C PRO A 216 -3.79 -11.66 -10.62
N PRO A 217 -3.39 -12.92 -10.41
CA PRO A 217 -1.98 -13.32 -10.45
C PRO A 217 -1.25 -12.88 -11.72
N GLU A 218 -1.96 -12.89 -12.86
CA GLU A 218 -1.49 -12.38 -14.14
C GLU A 218 -1.01 -10.91 -14.08
N ALA A 219 -1.67 -10.07 -13.29
CA ALA A 219 -1.27 -8.67 -13.12
C ALA A 219 0.08 -8.56 -12.37
N HIS A 220 0.30 -9.38 -11.36
CA HIS A 220 1.58 -9.44 -10.65
C HIS A 220 2.71 -9.95 -11.55
N GLU A 221 2.44 -11.00 -12.32
CA GLU A 221 3.41 -11.58 -13.26
C GLU A 221 3.74 -10.62 -14.40
N ARG A 222 2.73 -9.91 -14.92
CA ARG A 222 2.92 -8.88 -15.93
C ARG A 222 3.80 -7.75 -15.41
N PHE A 223 3.54 -7.26 -14.20
CA PHE A 223 4.39 -6.24 -13.56
C PHE A 223 5.84 -6.72 -13.44
N ALA A 224 6.07 -7.93 -12.93
CA ALA A 224 7.42 -8.46 -12.76
C ALA A 224 8.18 -8.56 -14.10
N ARG A 225 7.50 -8.99 -15.18
CA ARG A 225 8.10 -9.05 -16.52
C ARG A 225 8.44 -7.65 -17.06
N GLU A 226 7.50 -6.69 -16.97
CA GLU A 226 7.68 -5.36 -17.53
C GLU A 226 8.68 -4.51 -16.74
N ALA A 227 8.89 -4.82 -15.45
CA ALA A 227 9.86 -4.16 -14.58
C ALA A 227 11.29 -4.71 -14.73
N ALA A 228 11.49 -5.88 -15.36
CA ALA A 228 12.80 -6.53 -15.44
C ALA A 228 13.90 -5.69 -16.11
N ASP A 229 13.52 -4.90 -17.12
CA ASP A 229 14.44 -4.03 -17.87
C ASP A 229 14.42 -2.56 -17.39
N ARG A 230 13.93 -2.33 -16.17
CA ARG A 230 13.82 -0.98 -15.60
C ARG A 230 14.93 -0.74 -14.57
N PRO A 231 15.20 0.54 -14.22
CA PRO A 231 16.22 0.89 -13.22
C PRO A 231 15.96 0.29 -11.83
N VAL A 232 14.68 0.04 -11.48
CA VAL A 232 14.30 -0.54 -10.18
C VAL A 232 14.92 -1.92 -9.97
N ARG A 233 15.46 -2.17 -8.76
CA ARG A 233 15.92 -3.51 -8.38
C ARG A 233 14.75 -4.29 -7.79
N LEU A 234 14.13 -5.15 -8.60
CA LEU A 234 12.94 -5.89 -8.23
C LEU A 234 13.26 -7.25 -7.56
N CYS A 235 12.75 -7.45 -6.36
CA CYS A 235 12.73 -8.71 -5.60
C CYS A 235 11.31 -9.27 -5.55
N ALA A 236 10.92 -10.03 -6.58
CA ALA A 236 9.57 -10.56 -6.70
C ALA A 236 9.43 -11.95 -6.06
N ARG A 237 8.35 -12.16 -5.28
CA ARG A 237 8.06 -13.46 -4.66
C ARG A 237 6.57 -13.75 -4.62
N ARG A 238 6.18 -14.89 -5.21
CA ARG A 238 4.85 -15.49 -5.13
C ARG A 238 4.80 -16.49 -3.96
N TRP A 239 3.76 -16.43 -3.16
CA TRP A 239 3.54 -17.34 -2.04
C TRP A 239 2.47 -18.37 -2.39
N ALA A 240 2.88 -19.62 -2.54
CA ALA A 240 2.01 -20.72 -2.93
C ALA A 240 0.83 -20.87 -1.95
N GLY A 241 -0.39 -20.94 -2.49
CA GLY A 241 -1.63 -21.09 -1.76
C GLY A 241 -2.02 -19.95 -0.82
N ALA A 242 -1.27 -18.85 -0.78
CA ALA A 242 -1.64 -17.69 0.03
C ALA A 242 -2.68 -16.82 -0.67
N ASP A 243 -3.63 -16.27 0.09
CA ASP A 243 -4.67 -15.36 -0.37
C ASP A 243 -4.17 -13.90 -0.46
N HIS A 244 -5.09 -12.94 -0.70
CA HIS A 244 -4.79 -11.50 -0.73
C HIS A 244 -4.21 -10.98 0.59
N GLY A 245 -4.63 -11.53 1.71
CA GLY A 245 -4.09 -11.22 3.03
C GLY A 245 -2.77 -11.90 3.32
N LEU A 246 -2.20 -12.67 2.38
CA LEU A 246 -1.04 -13.52 2.55
C LEU A 246 -1.25 -14.58 3.66
N HIS A 247 -2.45 -15.10 3.75
CA HIS A 247 -2.81 -16.18 4.65
C HIS A 247 -2.98 -17.48 3.87
N ARG A 248 -2.42 -18.58 4.37
CA ARG A 248 -2.56 -19.92 3.81
C ARG A 248 -3.51 -20.75 4.66
N PRO A 249 -4.54 -21.40 4.10
CA PRO A 249 -5.50 -22.19 4.88
C PRO A 249 -4.83 -23.27 5.75
N ALA A 250 -3.81 -23.93 5.22
CA ALA A 250 -3.13 -25.03 5.93
C ALA A 250 -1.83 -24.60 6.66
N GLY A 251 -1.35 -23.36 6.49
CA GLY A 251 -0.03 -22.95 6.98
C GLY A 251 -0.01 -21.61 7.74
N GLY A 252 -1.16 -21.00 7.93
CA GLY A 252 -1.26 -19.70 8.61
C GLY A 252 -0.66 -18.53 7.84
N PRO A 253 -0.46 -17.38 8.50
CA PRO A 253 0.04 -16.17 7.88
C PRO A 253 1.51 -16.30 7.49
N VAL A 254 1.88 -15.71 6.35
CA VAL A 254 3.28 -15.67 5.88
C VAL A 254 3.99 -14.37 6.28
N GLN A 255 3.26 -13.38 6.74
CA GLN A 255 3.79 -12.07 7.12
C GLN A 255 4.95 -12.14 8.11
N PRO A 256 4.94 -12.95 9.19
CA PRO A 256 6.08 -13.01 10.09
C PRO A 256 7.40 -13.42 9.42
N ALA A 257 7.32 -14.30 8.42
CA ALA A 257 8.51 -14.67 7.63
C ALA A 257 8.98 -13.51 6.74
N LEU A 258 8.03 -12.79 6.10
CA LEU A 258 8.32 -11.62 5.28
C LEU A 258 9.05 -10.53 6.06
N TRP A 259 8.54 -10.21 7.25
CA TRP A 259 9.12 -9.15 8.07
C TRP A 259 10.53 -9.48 8.54
N ARG A 260 10.80 -10.75 8.88
CA ARG A 260 12.17 -11.19 9.24
C ARG A 260 13.12 -11.05 8.06
N VAL A 261 12.68 -11.42 6.85
CA VAL A 261 13.49 -11.24 5.62
C VAL A 261 13.78 -9.76 5.37
N LEU A 262 12.78 -8.89 5.53
CA LEU A 262 12.95 -7.43 5.36
C LEU A 262 14.00 -6.87 6.32
N LEU A 263 13.93 -7.23 7.60
CA LEU A 263 14.89 -6.76 8.61
C LEU A 263 16.29 -7.38 8.44
N ALA A 264 16.39 -8.61 7.94
CA ALA A 264 17.68 -9.22 7.63
C ALA A 264 18.37 -8.51 6.45
N ALA A 265 17.60 -8.13 5.42
CA ALA A 265 18.12 -7.36 4.29
C ALA A 265 18.62 -5.97 4.70
N ASP A 266 18.00 -5.34 5.70
CA ASP A 266 18.49 -4.06 6.25
C ASP A 266 19.89 -4.18 6.84
N GLY A 267 20.15 -5.26 7.58
CA GLY A 267 21.48 -5.54 8.18
C GLY A 267 22.58 -5.88 7.15
N ALA A 268 22.21 -6.44 6.00
CA ALA A 268 23.14 -6.85 4.93
C ALA A 268 23.43 -5.77 3.88
N GLY A 269 23.01 -4.52 4.11
CA GLY A 269 23.18 -3.44 3.14
C GLY A 269 22.13 -3.40 2.03
N GLY A 270 21.02 -4.11 2.20
CA GLY A 270 19.78 -3.95 1.41
C GLY A 270 19.81 -4.45 -0.03
N THR A 271 20.85 -5.16 -0.45
CA THR A 271 21.05 -5.52 -1.87
C THR A 271 20.68 -6.93 -2.26
N ASP A 272 20.50 -7.82 -1.30
CA ASP A 272 20.21 -9.22 -1.59
C ASP A 272 18.73 -9.52 -1.41
N CYS A 273 18.08 -10.03 -2.47
CA CYS A 273 16.67 -10.42 -2.43
C CYS A 273 16.37 -11.60 -1.47
N GLY A 274 17.40 -12.11 -0.79
CA GLY A 274 17.32 -13.29 0.06
C GLY A 274 17.08 -14.58 -0.73
N PRO A 275 17.29 -15.73 -0.13
CA PRO A 275 16.98 -17.00 -0.80
C PRO A 275 15.48 -17.08 -1.10
N PRO A 276 15.10 -17.72 -2.23
CA PRO A 276 13.71 -17.90 -2.64
C PRO A 276 12.87 -18.68 -1.62
#